data_0ca1d43932495ee186ceba162d74dad8
#
_entry.id   0ca1d43932495ee186ceba162d74dad8
#
_cell.length_a   1.000
_cell.length_b   1.000
_cell.length_c   1.000
_cell.angle_alpha   90.00
_cell.angle_beta   90.00
_cell.angle_gamma   90.00
#
_symmetry.space_group_name_H-M   'P 1'
#
loop_
_entity.id
_entity.type
_entity.pdbx_description
1 polymer ?
#
loop_
_entity_poly.entity_id
_entity_poly.type
_entity_poly.pdbx_seq_one_letter_code
_entity_poly.pdbx_strand_id
1 'polypeptide(L)'
;MPLNLKLGGNAVPHIRWMASTSSWTYSSEAGQQPFQFGQAIFDLAHVRTGWGWFTENEAPQWVWDPSIAEPASRPSEGEWKRGFRVMVLLPKDFGGERLREFATTGTGAVMGIDVLYTAYEEMSAQHPGKVPVVAFRSATPTKVGKGQTCVPNFEIVGWVERPEGLDQAPVHDAEAAPIPRYERLIGCRGHMDRVADAGTAQVTGRSLSL
;
A
#
# COMPACT_ATOMS: atom_id res chain seq x y z
N MET A 1 6.72 24.68 -30.18
CA MET A 1 7.02 24.72 -28.74
C MET A 1 6.73 23.31 -28.18
N PRO A 2 7.70 22.66 -27.56
CA PRO A 2 7.43 21.34 -26.99
C PRO A 2 6.45 21.49 -25.81
N LEU A 3 5.43 20.68 -25.80
CA LEU A 3 4.53 20.53 -24.66
C LEU A 3 5.35 19.99 -23.48
N ASN A 4 5.61 20.87 -22.50
CA ASN A 4 6.34 20.52 -21.29
C ASN A 4 5.39 19.78 -20.31
N LEU A 5 4.97 18.59 -20.69
CA LEU A 5 4.16 17.72 -19.84
C LEU A 5 5.09 17.14 -18.76
N LYS A 6 5.28 17.87 -17.68
CA LYS A 6 5.83 17.30 -16.45
C LYS A 6 4.78 16.32 -15.88
N LEU A 7 4.82 15.09 -16.35
CA LEU A 7 4.19 13.93 -15.72
C LEU A 7 4.99 13.57 -14.45
N GLY A 8 4.92 14.40 -13.43
CA GLY A 8 5.63 14.18 -12.20
C GLY A 8 5.03 15.08 -11.13
N GLY A 9 4.01 14.59 -10.46
CA GLY A 9 3.81 15.02 -9.08
C GLY A 9 5.10 14.65 -8.32
N ASN A 10 5.49 15.45 -7.33
CA ASN A 10 6.58 15.16 -6.41
C ASN A 10 6.24 13.90 -5.60
N ALA A 11 6.31 12.72 -6.24
CA ALA A 11 6.13 11.46 -5.54
C ALA A 11 7.34 11.31 -4.61
N VAL A 12 7.08 11.29 -3.32
CA VAL A 12 8.12 11.00 -2.34
C VAL A 12 8.68 9.61 -2.63
N PRO A 13 9.99 9.49 -2.78
CA PRO A 13 10.58 8.18 -3.01
C PRO A 13 10.31 7.27 -1.82
N HIS A 14 10.16 5.98 -2.09
CA HIS A 14 9.74 5.02 -1.07
C HIS A 14 10.82 3.99 -0.74
N ILE A 15 10.67 3.40 0.45
CA ILE A 15 11.40 2.22 0.90
C ILE A 15 10.43 1.06 1.06
N ARG A 16 10.96 -0.15 0.95
CA ARG A 16 10.19 -1.39 1.09
C ARG A 16 10.90 -2.39 1.99
N TRP A 17 10.12 -3.09 2.78
CA TRP A 17 10.54 -4.29 3.47
C TRP A 17 10.24 -5.53 2.63
N MET A 18 11.27 -6.30 2.31
CA MET A 18 11.18 -7.55 1.57
C MET A 18 11.23 -8.72 2.55
N ALA A 19 10.07 -9.24 2.95
CA ALA A 19 9.97 -10.32 3.93
C ALA A 19 10.63 -11.63 3.47
N SER A 20 10.68 -11.89 2.14
CA SER A 20 11.32 -13.08 1.58
C SER A 20 12.83 -13.12 1.75
N THR A 21 13.47 -11.96 1.75
CA THR A 21 14.93 -11.80 1.88
C THR A 21 15.34 -11.15 3.19
N SER A 22 14.37 -10.78 4.04
CA SER A 22 14.59 -10.06 5.30
C SER A 22 15.46 -8.81 5.11
N SER A 23 15.21 -8.06 4.05
CA SER A 23 16.03 -6.91 3.66
C SER A 23 15.19 -5.70 3.28
N TRP A 24 15.82 -4.54 3.36
CA TRP A 24 15.27 -3.27 2.90
C TRP A 24 15.69 -2.98 1.47
N THR A 25 14.78 -2.40 0.69
CA THR A 25 15.06 -1.90 -0.64
C THR A 25 14.49 -0.50 -0.82
N TYR A 26 15.09 0.27 -1.71
CA TYR A 26 14.56 1.55 -2.15
C TYR A 26 14.53 1.63 -3.67
N SER A 27 13.64 2.44 -4.20
CA SER A 27 13.58 2.71 -5.64
C SER A 27 14.57 3.80 -6.02
N SER A 28 15.36 3.54 -7.04
CA SER A 28 16.26 4.48 -7.70
C SER A 28 16.01 4.47 -9.21
N GLU A 29 16.69 5.35 -9.96
CA GLU A 29 16.69 5.32 -11.43
C GLU A 29 17.22 3.99 -12.01
N ALA A 30 18.12 3.33 -11.28
CA ALA A 30 18.66 2.02 -11.62
C ALA A 30 17.76 0.84 -11.18
N GLY A 31 16.54 1.11 -10.71
CA GLY A 31 15.59 0.12 -10.19
C GLY A 31 15.66 -0.06 -8.66
N GLN A 32 15.20 -1.21 -8.20
CA GLN A 32 15.18 -1.55 -6.77
C GLN A 32 16.60 -1.87 -6.27
N GLN A 33 17.07 -1.10 -5.29
CA GLN A 33 18.39 -1.26 -4.69
C GLN A 33 18.28 -1.71 -3.24
N PRO A 34 19.04 -2.74 -2.81
CA PRO A 34 19.10 -3.14 -1.42
C PRO A 34 19.86 -2.10 -0.61
N PHE A 35 19.46 -1.91 0.65
CA PHE A 35 20.17 -1.08 1.60
C PHE A 35 19.95 -1.56 3.02
N GLN A 36 20.72 -1.02 3.92
CA GLN A 36 20.55 -1.23 5.36
C GLN A 36 20.67 0.11 6.06
N PHE A 37 19.95 0.26 7.15
CA PHE A 37 20.14 1.39 8.05
C PHE A 37 20.24 0.88 9.49
N GLY A 38 21.14 1.48 10.26
CA GLY A 38 21.22 1.19 11.70
C GLY A 38 20.12 1.90 12.45
N GLN A 39 19.89 3.18 12.10
CA GLN A 39 18.89 4.04 12.73
C GLN A 39 18.28 4.97 11.70
N ALA A 40 17.00 5.30 11.88
CA ALA A 40 16.27 6.29 11.08
C ALA A 40 15.21 6.98 11.95
N ILE A 41 14.73 8.14 11.52
CA ILE A 41 13.66 8.85 12.21
C ILE A 41 12.35 8.46 11.57
N PHE A 42 11.39 7.99 12.37
CA PHE A 42 10.05 7.61 11.92
C PHE A 42 9.03 8.63 12.41
N ASP A 43 8.21 9.14 11.50
CA ASP A 43 7.14 10.08 11.86
C ASP A 43 5.89 9.32 12.34
N LEU A 44 6.00 8.68 13.50
CA LEU A 44 4.91 7.88 14.05
C LEU A 44 3.71 8.72 14.50
N ALA A 45 3.92 10.01 14.78
CA ALA A 45 2.82 10.93 15.11
C ALA A 45 1.83 11.12 13.93
N HIS A 46 2.30 10.95 12.69
CA HIS A 46 1.50 11.12 11.48
C HIS A 46 1.41 9.81 10.67
N VAL A 47 1.57 8.66 11.33
CA VAL A 47 1.29 7.39 10.69
C VAL A 47 -0.17 7.32 10.27
N ARG A 48 -0.42 6.84 9.07
CA ARG A 48 -1.77 6.60 8.56
C ARG A 48 -1.97 5.12 8.36
N THR A 49 -3.12 4.63 8.75
CA THR A 49 -3.56 3.25 8.52
C THR A 49 -4.71 3.23 7.54
N GLY A 50 -4.96 2.09 6.90
CA GLY A 50 -6.04 1.99 5.93
C GLY A 50 -6.05 0.66 5.21
N TRP A 51 -6.87 0.59 4.17
CA TRP A 51 -6.93 -0.51 3.23
C TRP A 51 -6.16 -0.13 1.97
N GLY A 52 -5.16 -0.91 1.61
CA GLY A 52 -4.37 -0.74 0.39
C GLY A 52 -4.64 -1.87 -0.61
N TRP A 53 -4.70 -1.51 -1.87
CA TRP A 53 -4.77 -2.44 -2.99
C TRP A 53 -3.64 -2.14 -3.96
N PHE A 54 -2.81 -3.16 -4.18
CA PHE A 54 -1.63 -3.08 -5.02
C PHE A 54 -1.83 -4.03 -6.20
N THR A 55 -1.96 -3.46 -7.39
CA THR A 55 -2.01 -4.18 -8.66
C THR A 55 -0.69 -4.01 -9.42
N GLU A 56 -0.39 -4.94 -10.31
CA GLU A 56 0.77 -4.79 -11.19
C GLU A 56 0.54 -3.61 -12.16
N ASN A 57 1.56 -2.78 -12.34
CA ASN A 57 1.57 -1.63 -13.26
C ASN A 57 0.59 -0.50 -12.96
N GLU A 58 -0.06 -0.48 -11.81
CA GLU A 58 -0.91 0.61 -11.38
C GLU A 58 -0.37 1.28 -10.12
N ALA A 59 -0.74 2.54 -9.92
CA ALA A 59 -0.45 3.22 -8.67
C ALA A 59 -1.21 2.55 -7.52
N PRO A 60 -0.59 2.38 -6.34
CA PRO A 60 -1.28 1.84 -5.18
C PRO A 60 -2.52 2.63 -4.83
N GLN A 61 -3.64 1.94 -4.65
CA GLN A 61 -4.89 2.55 -4.21
C GLN A 61 -5.03 2.41 -2.70
N TRP A 62 -5.55 3.47 -2.05
CA TRP A 62 -5.73 3.48 -0.61
C TRP A 62 -7.10 4.00 -0.21
N VAL A 63 -7.70 3.37 0.78
CA VAL A 63 -8.83 3.87 1.55
C VAL A 63 -8.33 4.07 2.97
N TRP A 64 -8.09 5.33 3.32
CA TRP A 64 -7.51 5.68 4.62
C TRP A 64 -8.55 5.66 5.73
N ASP A 65 -8.11 5.27 6.91
CA ASP A 65 -8.89 5.39 8.12
C ASP A 65 -9.08 6.89 8.46
N PRO A 66 -10.26 7.30 8.93
CA PRO A 66 -10.48 8.66 9.43
C PRO A 66 -9.52 9.02 10.57
N SER A 67 -9.21 8.04 11.42
CA SER A 67 -8.20 8.12 12.47
C SER A 67 -7.67 6.73 12.80
N ILE A 68 -6.57 6.64 13.56
CA ILE A 68 -6.02 5.35 14.01
C ILE A 68 -7.04 4.59 14.88
N ALA A 69 -7.87 5.32 15.64
CA ALA A 69 -8.88 4.74 16.53
C ALA A 69 -10.16 4.32 15.78
N GLU A 70 -10.37 4.81 14.54
CA GLU A 70 -11.59 4.57 13.78
C GLU A 70 -11.25 3.97 12.41
N PRO A 71 -11.22 2.63 12.30
CA PRO A 71 -10.89 1.98 11.04
C PRO A 71 -11.99 2.15 10.00
N ALA A 72 -11.63 2.51 8.78
CA ALA A 72 -12.53 2.54 7.64
C ALA A 72 -13.08 1.13 7.33
N SER A 73 -14.28 1.06 6.79
CA SER A 73 -14.86 -0.18 6.30
C SER A 73 -14.04 -0.72 5.13
N ARG A 74 -13.85 -2.04 5.10
CA ARG A 74 -13.18 -2.68 3.96
C ARG A 74 -14.02 -2.50 2.70
N PRO A 75 -13.45 -2.01 1.59
CA PRO A 75 -14.15 -1.98 0.31
C PRO A 75 -14.61 -3.37 -0.12
N SER A 76 -15.80 -3.45 -0.72
CA SER A 76 -16.44 -4.72 -1.11
C SER A 76 -15.81 -5.38 -2.32
N GLU A 77 -15.21 -4.59 -3.22
CA GLU A 77 -14.59 -5.06 -4.46
C GLU A 77 -13.08 -4.92 -4.38
N GLY A 78 -12.35 -5.94 -4.85
CA GLY A 78 -10.89 -5.95 -4.91
C GLY A 78 -10.20 -6.68 -3.76
N GLU A 79 -8.89 -6.87 -3.92
CA GLU A 79 -8.04 -7.57 -2.93
C GLU A 79 -7.42 -6.60 -1.92
N TRP A 80 -8.27 -5.89 -1.19
CA TRP A 80 -7.84 -4.94 -0.17
C TRP A 80 -7.24 -5.64 1.04
N LYS A 81 -6.10 -5.13 1.49
CA LYS A 81 -5.39 -5.60 2.70
C LYS A 81 -5.13 -4.43 3.62
N ARG A 82 -5.17 -4.68 4.93
CA ARG A 82 -4.77 -3.67 5.92
C ARG A 82 -3.31 -3.32 5.73
N GLY A 83 -3.02 -2.04 5.84
CA GLY A 83 -1.69 -1.51 5.69
C GLY A 83 -1.52 -0.16 6.39
N PHE A 84 -0.36 0.41 6.19
CA PHE A 84 0.00 1.69 6.78
C PHE A 84 0.88 2.50 5.82
N ARG A 85 1.03 3.76 6.17
CA ARG A 85 1.97 4.71 5.57
C ARG A 85 2.62 5.52 6.68
N VAL A 86 3.94 5.63 6.65
CA VAL A 86 4.72 6.45 7.57
C VAL A 86 5.88 7.10 6.82
N MET A 87 6.21 8.34 7.18
CA MET A 87 7.38 9.01 6.65
C MET A 87 8.61 8.63 7.47
N VAL A 88 9.71 8.38 6.77
CA VAL A 88 10.98 7.95 7.35
C VAL A 88 12.09 8.85 6.83
N LEU A 89 12.84 9.46 7.74
CA LEU A 89 14.03 10.21 7.40
C LEU A 89 15.27 9.33 7.66
N LEU A 90 15.90 8.88 6.57
CA LEU A 90 17.09 8.04 6.59
C LEU A 90 18.33 8.79 7.10
N PRO A 91 19.37 8.09 7.56
CA PRO A 91 20.58 8.71 8.07
C PRO A 91 21.34 9.51 6.99
N LYS A 92 22.28 10.38 7.43
CA LYS A 92 22.97 11.31 6.53
C LYS A 92 23.87 10.62 5.49
N ASP A 93 24.36 9.45 5.82
CA ASP A 93 25.22 8.61 4.98
C ASP A 93 24.46 7.73 3.96
N PHE A 94 23.14 7.87 3.88
CA PHE A 94 22.32 7.10 2.93
C PHE A 94 22.70 7.39 1.46
N GLY A 95 23.26 8.56 1.14
CA GLY A 95 23.80 8.87 -0.19
C GLY A 95 22.76 9.26 -1.23
N GLY A 96 21.57 9.68 -0.82
CA GLY A 96 20.47 10.13 -1.70
C GLY A 96 19.44 10.97 -0.98
N GLU A 97 18.27 11.13 -1.59
CA GLU A 97 17.15 11.77 -0.91
C GLU A 97 16.76 10.96 0.33
N ARG A 98 16.85 11.61 1.49
CA ARG A 98 16.73 10.94 2.79
C ARG A 98 15.29 10.76 3.24
N LEU A 99 14.41 11.69 2.86
CA LEU A 99 13.01 11.58 3.18
C LEU A 99 12.36 10.53 2.28
N ARG A 100 11.81 9.50 2.89
CA ARG A 100 11.22 8.35 2.19
C ARG A 100 9.86 8.01 2.77
N GLU A 101 8.99 7.52 1.93
CA GLU A 101 7.73 6.94 2.35
C GLU A 101 7.92 5.43 2.59
N PHE A 102 7.43 4.94 3.70
CA PHE A 102 7.27 3.52 3.96
C PHE A 102 5.77 3.20 4.01
N ALA A 103 5.26 2.68 2.90
CA ALA A 103 3.86 2.31 2.76
C ALA A 103 3.76 0.86 2.28
N THR A 104 2.95 0.04 2.95
CA THR A 104 2.81 -1.38 2.59
C THR A 104 1.57 -2.02 3.23
N THR A 105 1.11 -3.09 2.59
CA THR A 105 0.11 -4.03 3.15
C THR A 105 0.73 -5.38 3.48
N GLY A 106 2.06 -5.49 3.43
CA GLY A 106 2.78 -6.73 3.73
C GLY A 106 2.66 -7.11 5.21
N THR A 107 2.12 -8.28 5.50
CA THR A 107 1.80 -8.73 6.87
C THR A 107 2.96 -8.58 7.86
N GLY A 108 4.18 -8.98 7.47
CA GLY A 108 5.35 -8.86 8.35
C GLY A 108 5.67 -7.43 8.72
N ALA A 109 5.65 -6.51 7.75
CA ALA A 109 5.89 -5.10 8.00
C ALA A 109 4.79 -4.46 8.85
N VAL A 110 3.51 -4.82 8.60
CA VAL A 110 2.37 -4.35 9.41
C VAL A 110 2.54 -4.78 10.86
N MET A 111 2.88 -6.04 11.12
CA MET A 111 3.15 -6.52 12.47
C MET A 111 4.32 -5.79 13.15
N GLY A 112 5.41 -5.51 12.41
CA GLY A 112 6.56 -4.79 12.95
C GLY A 112 6.25 -3.35 13.31
N ILE A 113 5.46 -2.66 12.49
CA ILE A 113 5.03 -1.28 12.77
C ILE A 113 4.01 -1.23 13.92
N ASP A 114 3.13 -2.21 14.03
CA ASP A 114 2.15 -2.29 15.12
C ASP A 114 2.85 -2.36 16.49
N VAL A 115 3.86 -3.23 16.63
CA VAL A 115 4.70 -3.32 17.83
C VAL A 115 5.45 -2.01 18.10
N LEU A 116 6.03 -1.41 17.07
CA LEU A 116 6.75 -0.14 17.19
C LEU A 116 5.82 1.00 17.63
N TYR A 117 4.61 1.03 17.05
CA TYR A 117 3.62 2.06 17.37
C TYR A 117 3.11 1.93 18.82
N THR A 118 2.89 0.71 19.29
CA THR A 118 2.56 0.47 20.71
C THR A 118 3.64 1.03 21.65
N ALA A 119 4.91 0.74 21.37
CA ALA A 119 6.01 1.30 22.15
C ALA A 119 6.11 2.83 22.05
N TYR A 120 5.77 3.40 20.89
CA TYR A 120 5.69 4.85 20.71
C TYR A 120 4.59 5.47 21.57
N GLU A 121 3.39 4.91 21.60
CA GLU A 121 2.26 5.42 22.40
C GLU A 121 2.61 5.46 23.89
N GLU A 122 3.28 4.42 24.41
CA GLU A 122 3.69 4.34 25.80
C GLU A 122 4.70 5.45 26.20
N MET A 123 5.55 5.88 25.27
CA MET A 123 6.66 6.80 25.55
C MET A 123 6.42 8.23 25.07
N SER A 124 5.56 8.45 24.08
CA SER A 124 5.40 9.73 23.39
C SER A 124 4.99 10.89 24.32
N ALA A 125 4.18 10.59 25.34
CA ALA A 125 3.73 11.59 26.32
C ALA A 125 4.89 12.21 27.12
N GLN A 126 6.02 11.50 27.25
CA GLN A 126 7.23 11.99 27.93
C GLN A 126 8.13 12.82 27.01
N HIS A 127 7.85 12.83 25.71
CA HIS A 127 8.65 13.49 24.67
C HIS A 127 7.79 14.38 23.75
N PRO A 128 7.08 15.38 24.30
CA PRO A 128 6.17 16.22 23.53
C PRO A 128 6.92 16.97 22.42
N GLY A 129 6.36 16.96 21.20
CA GLY A 129 6.93 17.62 20.02
C GLY A 129 8.14 16.93 19.39
N LYS A 130 8.63 15.85 19.98
CA LYS A 130 9.77 15.08 19.45
C LYS A 130 9.32 13.91 18.62
N VAL A 131 10.22 13.47 17.74
CA VAL A 131 10.03 12.28 16.91
C VAL A 131 11.03 11.18 17.30
N PRO A 132 10.62 9.90 17.25
CA PRO A 132 11.48 8.81 17.67
C PRO A 132 12.58 8.53 16.65
N VAL A 133 13.77 8.25 17.17
CA VAL A 133 14.86 7.61 16.46
C VAL A 133 14.70 6.10 16.63
N VAL A 134 14.49 5.41 15.53
CA VAL A 134 14.19 3.98 15.49
C VAL A 134 15.37 3.21 14.92
N ALA A 135 15.83 2.20 15.65
CA ALA A 135 16.82 1.26 15.20
C ALA A 135 16.14 0.01 14.60
N PHE A 136 16.60 -0.44 13.44
CA PHE A 136 16.31 -1.76 12.94
C PHE A 136 17.30 -2.76 13.56
N ARG A 137 16.82 -3.74 14.31
CA ARG A 137 17.66 -4.69 15.05
C ARG A 137 17.84 -6.01 14.31
N SER A 138 16.75 -6.58 13.82
CA SER A 138 16.76 -7.90 13.22
C SER A 138 15.44 -8.15 12.48
N ALA A 139 15.28 -9.35 11.94
CA ALA A 139 14.01 -9.83 11.43
C ALA A 139 13.69 -11.21 12.05
N THR A 140 12.45 -11.41 12.46
CA THR A 140 11.99 -12.66 13.05
C THR A 140 11.07 -13.39 12.10
N PRO A 141 11.42 -14.62 11.67
CA PRO A 141 10.50 -15.49 10.93
C PRO A 141 9.27 -15.79 11.76
N THR A 142 8.08 -15.50 11.23
CA THR A 142 6.81 -15.64 11.95
C THR A 142 5.81 -16.40 11.09
N LYS A 143 5.15 -17.41 11.68
CA LYS A 143 4.10 -18.16 11.00
C LYS A 143 2.81 -17.36 10.94
N VAL A 144 2.24 -17.23 9.75
CA VAL A 144 0.97 -16.53 9.51
C VAL A 144 0.05 -17.44 8.70
N GLY A 145 -1.00 -17.94 9.32
CA GLY A 145 -1.89 -18.91 8.71
C GLY A 145 -1.13 -20.17 8.23
N LYS A 146 -1.20 -20.45 6.93
CA LYS A 146 -0.48 -21.57 6.29
C LYS A 146 0.92 -21.18 5.78
N GLY A 147 1.27 -19.91 5.83
CA GLY A 147 2.53 -19.38 5.31
C GLY A 147 3.47 -18.88 6.41
N GLN A 148 4.57 -18.29 5.98
CA GLN A 148 5.57 -17.67 6.84
C GLN A 148 5.92 -16.30 6.29
N THR A 149 6.18 -15.35 7.18
CA THR A 149 6.69 -14.01 6.86
C THR A 149 7.87 -13.67 7.76
N CYS A 150 8.67 -12.67 7.40
CA CYS A 150 9.66 -12.11 8.32
C CYS A 150 9.17 -10.75 8.82
N VAL A 151 9.13 -10.61 10.14
CA VAL A 151 8.73 -9.39 10.84
C VAL A 151 9.96 -8.58 11.18
N PRO A 152 10.08 -7.31 10.74
CA PRO A 152 11.17 -6.44 11.13
C PRO A 152 11.03 -6.05 12.60
N ASN A 153 12.10 -6.18 13.36
CA ASN A 153 12.16 -5.80 14.77
C ASN A 153 12.75 -4.40 14.89
N PHE A 154 11.95 -3.50 15.41
CA PHE A 154 12.31 -2.12 15.65
C PHE A 154 12.46 -1.83 17.14
N GLU A 155 13.30 -0.85 17.45
CA GLU A 155 13.48 -0.34 18.81
C GLU A 155 13.59 1.19 18.78
N ILE A 156 12.86 1.89 19.64
CA ILE A 156 13.04 3.32 19.85
C ILE A 156 14.28 3.51 20.70
N VAL A 157 15.33 4.09 20.11
CA VAL A 157 16.63 4.28 20.77
C VAL A 157 16.89 5.73 21.20
N GLY A 158 15.99 6.63 20.86
CA GLY A 158 16.12 8.04 21.23
C GLY A 158 15.00 8.90 20.67
N TRP A 159 15.04 10.18 21.00
CA TRP A 159 14.07 11.18 20.57
C TRP A 159 14.80 12.44 20.14
N VAL A 160 14.38 13.03 19.04
CA VAL A 160 14.96 14.24 18.48
C VAL A 160 13.86 15.27 18.20
N GLU A 161 14.25 16.55 18.16
CA GLU A 161 13.34 17.59 17.67
C GLU A 161 12.91 17.23 16.24
N ARG A 162 11.66 17.56 15.89
CA ARG A 162 11.11 17.26 14.58
C ARG A 162 11.92 17.94 13.47
N PRO A 163 12.55 17.19 12.54
CA PRO A 163 13.28 17.78 11.44
C PRO A 163 12.35 18.52 10.46
N GLU A 164 12.76 19.70 9.97
CA GLU A 164 12.00 20.49 8.99
C GLU A 164 11.59 19.70 7.73
N GLY A 165 12.40 18.73 7.31
CA GLY A 165 12.07 17.87 6.14
C GLY A 165 10.85 16.99 6.33
N LEU A 166 10.44 16.69 7.57
CA LEU A 166 9.23 15.90 7.83
C LEU A 166 7.94 16.72 7.68
N ASP A 167 8.01 18.04 7.84
CA ASP A 167 6.85 18.93 7.73
C ASP A 167 6.46 19.19 6.26
N GLN A 168 7.38 18.93 5.33
CA GLN A 168 7.18 19.11 3.88
C GLN A 168 6.68 17.84 3.17
N ALA A 169 6.45 16.76 3.92
CA ALA A 169 5.88 15.55 3.34
C ALA A 169 4.55 15.90 2.68
N PRO A 170 4.37 15.65 1.36
CA PRO A 170 3.15 16.01 0.67
C PRO A 170 1.99 15.29 1.36
N VAL A 171 1.08 16.07 1.90
CA VAL A 171 -0.24 15.57 2.29
C VAL A 171 -0.94 15.27 0.96
N HIS A 172 -0.78 14.07 0.45
CA HIS A 172 -1.64 13.59 -0.61
C HIS A 172 -3.02 13.32 0.00
N ASP A 173 -3.75 14.41 0.24
CA ASP A 173 -5.21 14.36 0.30
C ASP A 173 -5.72 14.12 -1.14
N ALA A 174 -5.41 12.97 -1.67
CA ALA A 174 -6.26 12.38 -2.67
C ALA A 174 -7.51 11.94 -1.89
N GLU A 175 -8.40 12.90 -1.64
CA GLU A 175 -9.80 12.63 -1.43
C GLU A 175 -10.17 11.57 -2.47
N ALA A 176 -10.46 10.36 -2.00
CA ALA A 176 -10.86 9.28 -2.88
C ALA A 176 -12.06 9.81 -3.65
N ALA A 177 -11.84 10.14 -4.93
CA ALA A 177 -12.94 10.54 -5.80
C ALA A 177 -13.99 9.43 -5.67
N PRO A 178 -15.26 9.78 -5.39
CA PRO A 178 -16.30 8.78 -5.25
C PRO A 178 -16.30 7.95 -6.51
N ILE A 179 -16.14 6.64 -6.36
CA ILE A 179 -16.18 5.68 -7.45
C ILE A 179 -17.45 5.96 -8.23
N PRO A 180 -17.40 6.36 -9.52
CA PRO A 180 -18.60 6.64 -10.28
C PRO A 180 -19.42 5.35 -10.27
N ARG A 181 -20.63 5.41 -9.71
CA ARG A 181 -21.60 4.35 -9.85
C ARG A 181 -21.85 4.18 -11.35
N TYR A 182 -21.31 3.12 -11.93
CA TYR A 182 -21.77 2.66 -13.23
C TYR A 182 -23.24 2.29 -13.06
N GLU A 183 -24.13 3.24 -13.32
CA GLU A 183 -25.52 2.93 -13.58
C GLU A 183 -25.51 2.04 -14.81
N ARG A 184 -25.86 0.77 -14.60
CA ARG A 184 -26.17 -0.14 -15.69
C ARG A 184 -27.19 0.55 -16.57
N LEU A 185 -26.80 0.98 -17.73
CA LEU A 185 -27.72 1.29 -18.82
C LEU A 185 -28.41 -0.03 -19.25
N ILE A 186 -29.42 -0.42 -18.47
CA ILE A 186 -30.42 -1.38 -18.91
C ILE A 186 -31.41 -0.58 -19.77
N GLY A 187 -31.20 -0.63 -21.07
CA GLY A 187 -32.13 0.06 -21.94
C GLY A 187 -31.77 0.03 -23.40
N CYS A 188 -31.69 -1.16 -23.99
CA CYS A 188 -31.99 -1.32 -25.41
C CYS A 188 -32.82 -2.58 -25.60
N ARG A 189 -34.13 -2.45 -25.35
CA ARG A 189 -35.09 -3.36 -26.00
C ARG A 189 -35.13 -3.01 -27.48
N GLY A 190 -34.36 -3.72 -28.28
CA GLY A 190 -34.56 -3.80 -29.70
C GLY A 190 -35.74 -4.72 -29.98
N HIS A 191 -36.84 -4.10 -30.40
CA HIS A 191 -37.98 -4.71 -31.03
C HIS A 191 -37.49 -5.37 -32.35
N MET A 192 -37.60 -6.69 -32.45
CA MET A 192 -37.47 -7.38 -33.70
C MET A 192 -38.72 -8.19 -33.94
N ASP A 193 -39.46 -7.69 -34.95
CA ASP A 193 -40.65 -8.28 -35.50
C ASP A 193 -40.42 -9.68 -36.06
N ARG A 194 -41.51 -10.43 -35.98
CA ARG A 194 -41.76 -11.73 -36.57
C ARG A 194 -41.52 -11.71 -38.06
N VAL A 195 -40.83 -12.74 -38.56
CA VAL A 195 -41.15 -13.32 -39.85
C VAL A 195 -41.24 -14.84 -39.66
N ALA A 196 -42.43 -15.35 -39.85
CA ALA A 196 -42.72 -16.77 -40.06
C ALA A 196 -42.22 -17.19 -41.43
N ASP A 197 -41.67 -18.35 -41.62
CA ASP A 197 -42.22 -19.33 -42.55
C ASP A 197 -41.49 -20.69 -42.50
N ALA A 198 -42.28 -21.68 -42.57
CA ALA A 198 -42.31 -23.06 -42.99
C ALA A 198 -41.00 -23.71 -43.55
N GLY A 199 -40.83 -24.97 -43.16
CA GLY A 199 -39.93 -25.89 -43.88
C GLY A 199 -39.77 -27.24 -43.18
N THR A 200 -40.76 -28.08 -43.33
CA THR A 200 -40.78 -29.53 -43.04
C THR A 200 -39.68 -30.30 -43.79
N ALA A 201 -38.89 -31.14 -43.10
CA ALA A 201 -38.39 -32.41 -43.68
C ALA A 201 -37.95 -33.38 -42.60
N GLN A 202 -38.66 -34.45 -42.42
CA GLN A 202 -38.27 -35.72 -41.84
C GLN A 202 -37.20 -36.38 -42.71
N VAL A 203 -36.26 -37.10 -42.09
CA VAL A 203 -35.80 -38.44 -42.53
C VAL A 203 -35.02 -39.10 -41.39
N THR A 204 -35.64 -40.09 -40.83
CA THR A 204 -35.29 -41.46 -40.49
C THR A 204 -33.82 -41.93 -40.50
N GLY A 205 -33.39 -42.52 -39.40
CA GLY A 205 -32.92 -43.91 -39.35
C GLY A 205 -31.42 -44.15 -39.34
N ARG A 206 -30.92 -44.70 -38.34
CA ARG A 206 -30.40 -46.05 -38.12
C ARG A 206 -29.32 -46.16 -37.08
N SER A 207 -29.64 -46.97 -36.13
CA SER A 207 -28.77 -47.74 -35.25
C SER A 207 -27.68 -48.51 -36.04
N LEU A 208 -26.48 -48.63 -35.42
CA LEU A 208 -25.77 -49.93 -35.29
C LEU A 208 -24.55 -49.79 -34.37
N SER A 209 -24.52 -50.67 -33.42
CA SER A 209 -23.51 -51.21 -32.55
C SER A 209 -22.14 -51.48 -33.22
N LEU A 210 -21.09 -51.25 -32.50
CA LEU A 210 -20.09 -52.24 -32.02
C LEU A 210 -19.21 -51.56 -31.01
#